data_ca500d426be3ef111d0322823b85117b
#
_entry.id   ca500d426be3ef111d0322823b85117b
#
_cell.length_a   1.000
_cell.length_b   1.000
_cell.length_c   1.000
_cell.angle_alpha   90.00
_cell.angle_beta   90.00
_cell.angle_gamma   90.00
#
_symmetry.space_group_name_H-M   'P 1'
#
loop_
_entity.id
_entity.type
_entity.pdbx_description
1 polymer ?
#
loop_
_entity_poly.entity_id
_entity_poly.type
_entity_poly.pdbx_seq_one_letter_code
_entity_poly.pdbx_strand_id
1 'polypeptide(L)'
;GRRVRSIAELSAVVTAAAGQPLPLTYLRDGVQHTTTLTPVADRDTGAWRAGVWVRDSSAGIGTLTFTDPARGTFAGLGHAVSDSDTGAELTLLSGEIVPVSILAVQKGTAGVPGELKGEFSGVALGAVRANDTTGVYGTLTGAAPGGEAMPVANCQEVEVGKAEILTTLSGTTPRRYQVRIERVNLTAADPNRNLLVRVTDERLLAEAGGIVQGMSGSPILQNGRLVGAVTHVLINDPGCGYGIFAATMLEKADAAAG
;
A
#
# COMPACT_ATOMS: atom_id res chain seq x y z
N GLY A 1 11.32 11.49 -30.50
CA GLY A 1 10.71 12.18 -29.37
C GLY A 1 11.58 12.06 -28.12
N ARG A 2 11.46 12.99 -27.19
CA ARG A 2 12.13 12.95 -25.90
C ARG A 2 11.22 12.23 -24.90
N ARG A 3 11.74 11.24 -24.17
CA ARG A 3 11.00 10.60 -23.09
C ARG A 3 10.95 11.55 -21.87
N VAL A 4 9.75 11.75 -21.32
CA VAL A 4 9.51 12.55 -20.11
C VAL A 4 9.35 11.60 -18.93
N ARG A 5 10.06 11.87 -17.82
CA ARG A 5 10.11 11.01 -16.63
C ARG A 5 9.66 11.70 -15.34
N SER A 6 9.47 13.01 -15.38
CA SER A 6 9.05 13.79 -14.22
C SER A 6 8.17 14.97 -14.62
N ILE A 7 7.43 15.51 -13.63
CA ILE A 7 6.65 16.74 -13.78
C ILE A 7 7.56 17.90 -14.18
N ALA A 8 8.74 17.97 -13.61
CA ALA A 8 9.71 19.03 -13.94
C ALA A 8 10.15 18.99 -15.42
N GLU A 9 10.42 17.78 -15.95
CA GLU A 9 10.76 17.60 -17.37
C GLU A 9 9.60 17.95 -18.29
N LEU A 10 8.35 17.56 -17.93
CA LEU A 10 7.17 17.92 -18.68
C LEU A 10 6.96 19.43 -18.69
N SER A 11 7.06 20.08 -17.53
CA SER A 11 6.94 21.54 -17.41
C SER A 11 7.98 22.29 -18.24
N ALA A 12 9.22 21.81 -18.25
CA ALA A 12 10.28 22.41 -19.06
C ALA A 12 9.98 22.31 -20.58
N VAL A 13 9.48 21.17 -21.06
CA VAL A 13 9.09 20.98 -22.47
C VAL A 13 7.90 21.87 -22.83
N VAL A 14 6.88 21.94 -21.98
CA VAL A 14 5.68 22.78 -22.17
C VAL A 14 6.06 24.26 -22.21
N THR A 15 6.93 24.72 -21.31
CA THR A 15 7.41 26.10 -21.28
C THR A 15 8.22 26.42 -22.50
N ALA A 16 9.12 25.55 -22.94
CA ALA A 16 9.96 25.75 -24.13
C ALA A 16 9.14 25.79 -25.43
N ALA A 17 7.98 25.13 -25.48
CA ALA A 17 7.10 25.13 -26.62
C ALA A 17 6.39 26.47 -26.82
N ALA A 18 6.23 27.30 -25.78
CA ALA A 18 5.69 28.66 -25.84
C ALA A 18 4.41 28.78 -26.71
N GLY A 19 3.47 27.87 -26.50
CA GLY A 19 2.20 27.81 -27.21
C GLY A 19 2.23 27.06 -28.54
N GLN A 20 3.38 26.57 -29.00
CA GLN A 20 3.46 25.71 -30.16
C GLN A 20 2.93 24.31 -29.91
N PRO A 21 2.24 23.69 -30.86
CA PRO A 21 1.75 22.34 -30.74
C PRO A 21 2.88 21.32 -30.51
N LEU A 22 2.71 20.46 -29.50
CA LEU A 22 3.64 19.40 -29.13
C LEU A 22 3.01 18.03 -29.47
N PRO A 23 3.64 17.19 -30.28
CA PRO A 23 3.21 15.80 -30.41
C PRO A 23 3.52 15.06 -29.13
N LEU A 24 2.49 14.44 -28.53
CA LEU A 24 2.55 13.68 -27.29
C LEU A 24 2.22 12.23 -27.57
N THR A 25 3.13 11.33 -27.20
CA THR A 25 2.89 9.88 -27.20
C THR A 25 2.78 9.40 -25.76
N TYR A 26 1.74 8.64 -25.45
CA TYR A 26 1.47 8.10 -24.11
C TYR A 26 0.97 6.66 -24.17
N LEU A 27 1.06 5.96 -23.07
CA LEU A 27 0.48 4.62 -22.90
C LEU A 27 -0.84 4.73 -22.13
N ARG A 28 -1.85 4.01 -22.60
CA ARG A 28 -3.12 3.77 -21.86
C ARG A 28 -3.48 2.30 -22.02
N ASP A 29 -3.67 1.60 -20.91
CA ASP A 29 -3.95 0.16 -20.90
C ASP A 29 -2.92 -0.68 -21.68
N GLY A 30 -1.63 -0.29 -21.61
CA GLY A 30 -0.55 -0.92 -22.34
C GLY A 30 -0.49 -0.58 -23.84
N VAL A 31 -1.47 0.15 -24.37
CA VAL A 31 -1.54 0.56 -25.80
C VAL A 31 -0.97 1.96 -25.97
N GLN A 32 -0.14 2.12 -26.99
CA GLN A 32 0.46 3.40 -27.32
C GLN A 32 -0.53 4.27 -28.12
N HIS A 33 -0.71 5.51 -27.65
CA HIS A 33 -1.51 6.53 -28.31
C HIS A 33 -0.67 7.75 -28.62
N THR A 34 -1.05 8.48 -29.65
CA THR A 34 -0.43 9.75 -30.01
C THR A 34 -1.50 10.84 -30.15
N THR A 35 -1.22 12.01 -29.61
CA THR A 35 -2.07 13.18 -29.68
C THR A 35 -1.21 14.45 -29.81
N THR A 36 -1.85 15.58 -29.99
CA THR A 36 -1.17 16.88 -30.00
C THR A 36 -1.64 17.68 -28.78
N LEU A 37 -0.69 18.17 -28.01
CA LEU A 37 -0.91 19.03 -26.85
C LEU A 37 -0.47 20.45 -27.23
N THR A 38 -1.36 21.43 -27.12
CA THR A 38 -1.02 22.85 -27.37
C THR A 38 -1.03 23.58 -26.01
N PRO A 39 0.12 24.01 -25.51
CA PRO A 39 0.20 24.80 -24.30
C PRO A 39 -0.57 26.11 -24.41
N VAL A 40 -1.17 26.54 -23.29
CA VAL A 40 -1.88 27.84 -23.20
C VAL A 40 -1.23 28.67 -22.12
N ALA A 41 -1.08 29.98 -22.35
CA ALA A 41 -0.59 30.87 -21.32
C ALA A 41 -1.64 31.04 -20.21
N ASP A 42 -1.24 30.82 -18.98
CA ASP A 42 -2.01 31.10 -17.78
C ASP A 42 -2.24 32.61 -17.68
N ARG A 43 -3.49 33.02 -17.43
CA ARG A 43 -3.85 34.44 -17.49
C ARG A 43 -3.26 35.27 -16.34
N ASP A 44 -3.06 34.63 -15.19
CA ASP A 44 -2.64 35.33 -13.97
C ASP A 44 -1.11 35.37 -13.86
N THR A 45 -0.46 34.28 -14.28
CA THR A 45 0.99 34.13 -14.12
C THR A 45 1.79 34.28 -15.41
N GLY A 46 1.12 34.23 -16.57
CA GLY A 46 1.78 34.19 -17.90
C GLY A 46 2.53 32.88 -18.19
N ALA A 47 2.52 31.92 -17.28
CA ALA A 47 3.20 30.66 -17.46
C ALA A 47 2.49 29.75 -18.47
N TRP A 48 3.26 29.05 -19.30
CA TRP A 48 2.71 28.08 -20.24
C TRP A 48 2.25 26.81 -19.51
N ARG A 49 0.99 26.41 -19.73
CA ARG A 49 0.34 25.27 -19.09
C ARG A 49 -0.14 24.26 -20.13
N ALA A 50 -0.01 22.97 -19.78
CA ALA A 50 -0.51 21.87 -20.61
C ALA A 50 -2.01 21.60 -20.41
N GLY A 51 -2.62 22.07 -19.31
CA GLY A 51 -4.01 21.80 -18.96
C GLY A 51 -4.27 20.34 -18.58
N VAL A 52 -3.24 19.61 -18.11
CA VAL A 52 -3.33 18.22 -17.67
C VAL A 52 -2.86 18.12 -16.22
N TRP A 53 -3.49 17.21 -15.48
CA TRP A 53 -3.01 16.78 -14.17
C TRP A 53 -2.04 15.62 -14.36
N VAL A 54 -0.88 15.70 -13.72
CA VAL A 54 0.15 14.66 -13.78
C VAL A 54 0.71 14.40 -12.40
N ARG A 55 1.03 13.14 -12.13
CA ARG A 55 1.77 12.68 -10.95
C ARG A 55 3.01 11.95 -11.43
N ASP A 56 4.14 12.18 -10.77
CA ASP A 56 5.39 11.45 -10.98
C ASP A 56 5.86 10.73 -9.71
N SER A 57 5.16 10.94 -8.61
CA SER A 57 5.39 10.24 -7.34
C SER A 57 4.08 10.04 -6.59
N SER A 58 4.01 8.99 -5.79
CA SER A 58 2.93 8.71 -4.86
C SER A 58 3.54 8.24 -3.55
N ALA A 59 2.94 8.65 -2.44
CA ALA A 59 3.32 8.19 -1.11
C ALA A 59 2.05 7.87 -0.31
N GLY A 60 2.12 6.86 0.54
CA GLY A 60 1.02 6.46 1.41
C GLY A 60 1.53 5.76 2.65
N ILE A 61 0.71 5.74 3.70
CA ILE A 61 0.96 5.00 4.92
C ILE A 61 0.41 3.59 4.76
N GLY A 62 1.22 2.60 5.11
CA GLY A 62 0.85 1.21 5.15
C GLY A 62 1.67 0.45 6.17
N THR A 63 1.42 -0.83 6.32
CA THR A 63 2.13 -1.67 7.27
C THR A 63 3.04 -2.66 6.53
N LEU A 64 4.28 -2.71 6.99
CA LEU A 64 5.23 -3.76 6.63
C LEU A 64 4.79 -5.05 7.35
N THR A 65 4.37 -6.05 6.58
CA THR A 65 3.79 -7.29 7.13
C THR A 65 4.86 -8.15 7.77
N PHE A 66 5.94 -8.39 7.05
CA PHE A 66 7.10 -9.14 7.53
C PHE A 66 8.37 -8.77 6.77
N THR A 67 9.48 -9.14 7.35
CA THR A 67 10.79 -9.16 6.72
C THR A 67 11.37 -10.57 6.83
N ASP A 68 12.12 -11.01 5.82
CA ASP A 68 12.98 -12.18 5.88
C ASP A 68 14.44 -11.73 5.85
N PRO A 69 15.11 -11.62 7.02
CA PRO A 69 16.50 -11.18 7.08
C PRO A 69 17.47 -12.15 6.40
N ALA A 70 17.15 -13.45 6.32
CA ALA A 70 18.01 -14.44 5.69
C ALA A 70 18.07 -14.26 4.17
N ARG A 71 16.95 -13.84 3.56
CA ARG A 71 16.85 -13.51 2.13
C ARG A 71 17.02 -12.04 1.83
N GLY A 72 16.97 -11.19 2.85
CA GLY A 72 16.99 -9.73 2.69
C GLY A 72 15.73 -9.18 2.01
N THR A 73 14.58 -9.83 2.18
CA THR A 73 13.32 -9.45 1.53
C THR A 73 12.30 -8.88 2.51
N PHE A 74 11.29 -8.23 1.96
CA PHE A 74 10.12 -7.78 2.71
C PHE A 74 8.82 -7.92 1.93
N ALA A 75 7.70 -7.96 2.66
CA ALA A 75 6.35 -7.87 2.13
C ALA A 75 5.51 -6.89 2.94
N GLY A 76 4.61 -6.17 2.28
CA GLY A 76 3.71 -5.21 2.92
C GLY A 76 2.39 -5.01 2.18
N LEU A 77 1.46 -4.32 2.81
CA LEU A 77 0.14 -3.90 2.35
C LEU A 77 -0.89 -5.02 2.11
N GLY A 78 -0.51 -6.15 1.50
CA GLY A 78 -1.44 -7.20 1.12
C GLY A 78 -2.36 -6.85 -0.06
N HIS A 79 -2.15 -5.73 -0.71
CA HIS A 79 -2.80 -5.26 -1.94
C HIS A 79 -1.89 -4.30 -2.68
N ALA A 80 -2.16 -4.04 -3.96
CA ALA A 80 -1.38 -3.08 -4.75
C ALA A 80 -1.53 -1.64 -4.22
N VAL A 81 -0.49 -0.84 -4.43
CA VAL A 81 -0.60 0.62 -4.40
C VAL A 81 -1.27 1.05 -5.69
N SER A 82 -2.38 1.76 -5.55
CA SER A 82 -3.19 2.23 -6.68
C SER A 82 -3.31 3.75 -6.65
N ASP A 83 -3.56 4.32 -7.81
CA ASP A 83 -3.87 5.75 -7.93
C ASP A 83 -5.23 6.06 -7.30
N SER A 84 -5.27 7.06 -6.42
CA SER A 84 -6.46 7.40 -5.63
C SER A 84 -7.64 7.91 -6.46
N ASP A 85 -7.37 8.47 -7.65
CA ASP A 85 -8.40 9.10 -8.48
C ASP A 85 -8.98 8.11 -9.50
N THR A 86 -8.14 7.21 -10.01
CA THR A 86 -8.53 6.26 -11.06
C THR A 86 -8.74 4.84 -10.53
N GLY A 87 -8.19 4.50 -9.36
CA GLY A 87 -8.17 3.14 -8.83
C GLY A 87 -7.21 2.19 -9.58
N ALA A 88 -6.51 2.68 -10.61
CA ALA A 88 -5.58 1.87 -11.39
C ALA A 88 -4.31 1.56 -10.57
N GLU A 89 -3.82 0.33 -10.68
CA GLU A 89 -2.55 -0.05 -10.07
C GLU A 89 -1.40 0.82 -10.61
N LEU A 90 -0.56 1.31 -9.70
CA LEU A 90 0.59 2.12 -10.09
C LEU A 90 1.67 1.25 -10.71
N THR A 91 2.05 1.57 -11.94
CA THR A 91 3.20 0.94 -12.58
C THR A 91 4.48 1.37 -11.88
N LEU A 92 5.19 0.40 -11.31
CA LEU A 92 6.42 0.64 -10.57
C LEU A 92 7.56 1.03 -11.53
N LEU A 93 8.10 2.22 -11.37
CA LEU A 93 9.39 2.62 -11.95
C LEU A 93 10.50 2.49 -10.91
N SER A 94 10.25 2.98 -9.70
CA SER A 94 11.08 2.83 -8.50
C SER A 94 10.20 3.08 -7.29
N GLY A 95 10.55 2.54 -6.15
CA GLY A 95 9.85 2.76 -4.89
C GLY A 95 10.73 2.40 -3.72
N GLU A 96 10.42 2.98 -2.58
CA GLU A 96 11.11 2.76 -1.32
C GLU A 96 10.11 2.58 -0.20
N ILE A 97 10.45 1.78 0.80
CA ILE A 97 9.77 1.76 2.08
C ILE A 97 10.57 2.59 3.07
N VAL A 98 9.89 3.49 3.76
CA VAL A 98 10.50 4.39 4.75
C VAL A 98 9.75 4.28 6.08
N PRO A 99 10.43 4.45 7.23
CA PRO A 99 9.74 4.47 8.51
C PRO A 99 8.74 5.61 8.59
N VAL A 100 7.65 5.38 9.32
CA VAL A 100 6.64 6.39 9.60
C VAL A 100 6.37 6.45 11.11
N SER A 101 6.23 7.65 11.64
CA SER A 101 5.72 7.88 12.99
C SER A 101 4.25 8.28 12.91
N ILE A 102 3.37 7.52 13.56
CA ILE A 102 1.94 7.81 13.57
C ILE A 102 1.67 8.92 14.60
N LEU A 103 1.10 10.01 14.13
CA LEU A 103 0.80 11.22 14.93
C LEU A 103 -0.65 11.25 15.41
N ALA A 104 -1.57 10.73 14.60
CA ALA A 104 -3.00 10.74 14.90
C ALA A 104 -3.74 9.60 14.19
N VAL A 105 -4.87 9.23 14.75
CA VAL A 105 -5.85 8.31 14.15
C VAL A 105 -7.13 9.08 13.89
N GLN A 106 -7.55 9.14 12.63
CA GLN A 106 -8.91 9.55 12.29
C GLN A 106 -9.80 8.33 12.41
N LYS A 107 -10.75 8.38 13.36
CA LYS A 107 -11.64 7.27 13.65
C LYS A 107 -12.56 6.96 12.47
N GLY A 108 -12.66 5.68 12.11
CA GLY A 108 -13.64 5.19 11.14
C GLY A 108 -15.03 5.07 11.74
N THR A 109 -16.04 5.35 10.92
CA THR A 109 -17.45 5.11 11.23
C THR A 109 -18.13 4.49 10.02
N ALA A 110 -19.32 3.90 10.19
CA ALA A 110 -20.04 3.31 9.08
C ALA A 110 -20.24 4.33 7.94
N GLY A 111 -19.79 3.98 6.75
CA GLY A 111 -19.84 4.83 5.56
C GLY A 111 -18.69 5.85 5.43
N VAL A 112 -17.86 6.02 6.46
CA VAL A 112 -16.72 6.95 6.45
C VAL A 112 -15.46 6.20 6.91
N PRO A 113 -14.53 5.89 6.02
CA PRO A 113 -13.29 5.23 6.40
C PRO A 113 -12.46 6.12 7.30
N GLY A 114 -11.84 5.51 8.33
CA GLY A 114 -10.83 6.18 9.12
C GLY A 114 -9.45 6.09 8.48
N GLU A 115 -8.48 6.81 9.07
CA GLU A 115 -7.13 6.91 8.51
C GLU A 115 -6.07 7.08 9.61
N LEU A 116 -4.92 6.45 9.43
CA LEU A 116 -3.71 6.77 10.19
C LEU A 116 -3.02 7.97 9.56
N LYS A 117 -2.67 8.97 10.37
CA LYS A 117 -1.90 10.16 9.97
C LYS A 117 -0.54 10.12 10.61
N GLY A 118 0.51 10.38 9.82
CA GLY A 118 1.87 10.31 10.31
C GLY A 118 2.86 11.05 9.45
N GLU A 119 4.09 11.05 9.89
CA GLU A 119 5.22 11.67 9.21
C GLU A 119 6.25 10.60 8.83
N PHE A 120 6.71 10.66 7.58
CA PHE A 120 7.82 9.85 7.13
C PHE A 120 9.11 10.33 7.78
N SER A 121 9.90 9.39 8.28
CA SER A 121 11.12 9.70 9.02
C SER A 121 12.24 8.72 8.71
N GLY A 122 13.48 9.22 8.73
CA GLY A 122 14.65 8.36 8.63
C GLY A 122 15.05 7.98 7.21
N VAL A 123 15.88 6.93 7.13
CA VAL A 123 16.46 6.40 5.90
C VAL A 123 15.57 5.27 5.39
N ALA A 124 15.50 5.11 4.08
CA ALA A 124 14.77 4.02 3.46
C ALA A 124 15.25 2.65 4.00
N LEU A 125 14.27 1.82 4.37
CA LEU A 125 14.50 0.47 4.88
C LEU A 125 14.71 -0.54 3.74
N GLY A 126 14.14 -0.24 2.57
CA GLY A 126 14.20 -1.15 1.45
C GLY A 126 13.72 -0.53 0.14
N ALA A 127 14.12 -1.18 -0.95
CA ALA A 127 13.69 -0.84 -2.30
C ALA A 127 12.55 -1.75 -2.74
N VAL A 128 11.48 -1.15 -3.24
CA VAL A 128 10.33 -1.89 -3.81
C VAL A 128 10.74 -2.46 -5.16
N ARG A 129 10.48 -3.74 -5.37
CA ARG A 129 10.75 -4.50 -6.60
C ARG A 129 9.50 -4.88 -7.35
N ALA A 130 8.39 -5.08 -6.62
CA ALA A 130 7.11 -5.42 -7.20
C ALA A 130 5.97 -4.71 -6.45
N ASN A 131 4.98 -4.26 -7.22
CA ASN A 131 3.69 -3.81 -6.76
C ASN A 131 2.65 -4.59 -7.56
N ASP A 132 1.97 -5.51 -6.91
CA ASP A 132 0.94 -6.34 -7.55
C ASP A 132 -0.32 -6.45 -6.68
N THR A 133 -1.34 -7.12 -7.18
CA THR A 133 -2.63 -7.29 -6.50
C THR A 133 -2.52 -7.87 -5.09
N THR A 134 -1.42 -8.57 -4.77
CA THR A 134 -1.22 -9.23 -3.47
C THR A 134 -0.37 -8.45 -2.50
N GLY A 135 0.22 -7.34 -2.92
CA GLY A 135 1.04 -6.50 -2.04
C GLY A 135 2.20 -5.79 -2.71
N VAL A 136 3.02 -5.22 -1.85
CA VAL A 136 4.28 -4.58 -2.20
C VAL A 136 5.42 -5.43 -1.67
N TYR A 137 6.36 -5.76 -2.54
CA TYR A 137 7.48 -6.66 -2.26
C TYR A 137 8.80 -6.00 -2.66
N GLY A 138 9.87 -6.40 -1.99
CA GLY A 138 11.18 -5.85 -2.33
C GLY A 138 12.32 -6.36 -1.47
N THR A 139 13.45 -5.67 -1.57
CA THR A 139 14.68 -6.01 -0.88
C THR A 139 15.03 -4.98 0.17
N LEU A 140 15.48 -5.43 1.34
CA LEU A 140 16.00 -4.56 2.39
C LEU A 140 17.31 -3.92 1.93
N THR A 141 17.50 -2.64 2.26
CA THR A 141 18.75 -1.90 1.96
C THR A 141 19.68 -1.80 3.17
N GLY A 142 19.22 -2.27 4.33
CA GLY A 142 19.96 -2.23 5.61
C GLY A 142 19.51 -3.33 6.55
N ALA A 143 19.75 -3.12 7.84
CA ALA A 143 19.27 -4.05 8.86
C ALA A 143 17.73 -4.12 8.85
N ALA A 144 17.19 -5.33 8.96
CA ALA A 144 15.76 -5.52 9.09
C ALA A 144 15.25 -4.79 10.35
N PRO A 145 14.05 -4.18 10.31
CA PRO A 145 13.40 -3.71 11.52
C PRO A 145 13.31 -4.83 12.56
N GLY A 146 13.52 -4.49 13.82
CA GLY A 146 13.40 -5.47 14.90
C GLY A 146 12.00 -6.06 14.95
N GLY A 147 11.90 -7.34 15.28
CA GLY A 147 10.63 -8.05 15.37
C GLY A 147 10.82 -9.45 15.94
N GLU A 148 9.71 -10.11 16.26
CA GLU A 148 9.69 -11.49 16.68
C GLU A 148 9.71 -12.42 15.47
N ALA A 149 10.68 -13.33 15.42
CA ALA A 149 10.70 -14.38 14.41
C ALA A 149 9.61 -15.41 14.69
N MET A 150 8.78 -15.69 13.69
CA MET A 150 7.70 -16.67 13.84
C MET A 150 7.47 -17.46 12.54
N PRO A 151 6.98 -18.70 12.63
CA PRO A 151 6.68 -19.49 11.47
C PRO A 151 5.47 -18.92 10.71
N VAL A 152 5.51 -19.03 9.38
CA VAL A 152 4.34 -18.76 8.52
C VAL A 152 3.48 -20.02 8.46
N ALA A 153 2.17 -19.87 8.63
CA ALA A 153 1.22 -20.95 8.50
C ALA A 153 0.92 -21.28 7.03
N ASN A 154 0.70 -22.55 6.72
CA ASN A 154 0.07 -22.92 5.45
C ASN A 154 -1.39 -22.45 5.44
N CYS A 155 -1.95 -22.21 4.25
CA CYS A 155 -3.34 -21.74 4.13
C CYS A 155 -4.36 -22.68 4.82
N GLN A 156 -4.10 -24.01 4.78
CA GLN A 156 -4.96 -25.03 5.38
C GLN A 156 -4.90 -25.07 6.91
N GLU A 157 -3.88 -24.47 7.52
CA GLU A 157 -3.72 -24.38 8.98
C GLU A 157 -4.44 -23.18 9.59
N VAL A 158 -4.98 -22.29 8.74
CA VAL A 158 -5.69 -21.09 9.19
C VAL A 158 -7.13 -21.45 9.53
N GLU A 159 -7.57 -21.12 10.74
CA GLU A 159 -8.87 -21.53 11.26
C GLU A 159 -9.76 -20.33 11.61
N VAL A 160 -11.07 -20.53 11.54
CA VAL A 160 -12.04 -19.62 12.13
C VAL A 160 -11.86 -19.59 13.64
N GLY A 161 -11.67 -18.42 14.24
CA GLY A 161 -11.44 -18.34 15.67
C GLY A 161 -10.70 -17.09 16.11
N LYS A 162 -10.19 -17.12 17.33
CA LYS A 162 -9.41 -16.04 17.91
C LYS A 162 -8.09 -15.87 17.18
N ALA A 163 -7.71 -14.62 16.96
CA ALA A 163 -6.46 -14.21 16.36
C ALA A 163 -6.06 -12.82 16.90
N GLU A 164 -4.91 -12.33 16.49
CA GLU A 164 -4.42 -11.00 16.84
C GLU A 164 -3.94 -10.30 15.57
N ILE A 165 -4.02 -8.97 15.54
CA ILE A 165 -3.32 -8.15 14.55
C ILE A 165 -2.27 -7.29 15.25
N LEU A 166 -1.14 -7.04 14.56
CA LEU A 166 -0.17 -6.04 14.97
C LEU A 166 -0.38 -4.78 14.17
N THR A 167 -0.59 -3.66 14.86
CA THR A 167 -0.69 -2.34 14.21
C THR A 167 -0.20 -1.24 15.13
N THR A 168 0.20 -0.11 14.55
CA THR A 168 0.67 1.07 15.27
C THR A 168 -0.38 2.16 15.18
N LEU A 169 -0.90 2.60 16.32
CA LEU A 169 -1.86 3.72 16.40
C LEU A 169 -1.21 5.02 16.83
N SER A 170 -0.01 4.96 17.43
CA SER A 170 0.73 6.13 17.88
C SER A 170 2.23 5.83 17.92
N GLY A 171 3.03 6.80 17.48
CA GLY A 171 4.48 6.66 17.40
C GLY A 171 4.91 5.61 16.39
N THR A 172 5.89 4.78 16.76
CA THR A 172 6.52 3.79 15.88
C THR A 172 6.40 2.35 16.36
N THR A 173 5.79 2.13 17.54
CA THR A 173 5.77 0.81 18.19
C THR A 173 4.46 0.09 17.92
N PRO A 174 4.47 -1.06 17.22
CA PRO A 174 3.28 -1.86 17.00
C PRO A 174 2.79 -2.50 18.30
N ARG A 175 1.48 -2.66 18.40
CA ARG A 175 0.81 -3.34 19.51
C ARG A 175 -0.09 -4.45 18.99
N ARG A 176 -0.32 -5.47 19.81
CA ARG A 176 -1.25 -6.56 19.53
C ARG A 176 -2.66 -6.16 19.91
N TYR A 177 -3.60 -6.39 19.01
CA TYR A 177 -5.03 -6.19 19.22
C TYR A 177 -5.80 -7.46 18.89
N GLN A 178 -6.77 -7.80 19.72
CA GLN A 178 -7.58 -9.00 19.55
C GLN A 178 -8.54 -8.85 18.38
N VAL A 179 -8.57 -9.87 17.55
CA VAL A 179 -9.50 -10.01 16.43
C VAL A 179 -10.06 -11.43 16.41
N ARG A 180 -11.07 -11.65 15.58
CA ARG A 180 -11.60 -12.97 15.26
C ARG A 180 -11.57 -13.16 13.75
N ILE A 181 -11.01 -14.25 13.29
CA ILE A 181 -11.20 -14.72 11.92
C ILE A 181 -12.58 -15.32 11.85
N GLU A 182 -13.50 -14.69 11.11
CA GLU A 182 -14.90 -15.13 10.97
C GLU A 182 -15.09 -16.06 9.77
N ARG A 183 -14.22 -15.94 8.76
CA ARG A 183 -14.26 -16.79 7.56
C ARG A 183 -12.87 -16.98 6.99
N VAL A 184 -12.62 -18.21 6.53
CA VAL A 184 -11.45 -18.61 5.74
C VAL A 184 -11.98 -19.12 4.39
N ASN A 185 -11.50 -18.55 3.30
CA ASN A 185 -11.84 -18.96 1.94
C ASN A 185 -10.57 -19.32 1.17
N LEU A 186 -10.28 -20.62 1.05
CA LEU A 186 -9.10 -21.15 0.37
C LEU A 186 -9.17 -20.99 -1.15
N THR A 187 -10.36 -20.77 -1.71
CA THR A 187 -10.61 -20.70 -3.15
C THR A 187 -11.15 -19.35 -3.59
N ALA A 188 -10.88 -18.29 -2.82
CA ALA A 188 -11.29 -16.94 -3.20
C ALA A 188 -10.67 -16.56 -4.55
N ALA A 189 -11.51 -16.06 -5.47
CA ALA A 189 -11.05 -15.54 -6.75
C ALA A 189 -10.12 -14.31 -6.59
N ASP A 190 -10.38 -13.52 -5.54
CA ASP A 190 -9.55 -12.40 -5.12
C ASP A 190 -8.78 -12.83 -3.86
N PRO A 191 -7.44 -13.01 -3.93
CA PRO A 191 -6.63 -13.43 -2.80
C PRO A 191 -6.67 -12.44 -1.63
N ASN A 192 -7.00 -11.18 -1.87
CA ASN A 192 -7.13 -10.15 -0.84
C ASN A 192 -8.35 -10.36 0.06
N ARG A 193 -9.21 -11.33 -0.25
CA ARG A 193 -10.44 -11.68 0.47
C ARG A 193 -10.47 -13.12 0.95
N ASN A 194 -9.30 -13.73 1.13
CA ASN A 194 -9.20 -15.06 1.71
C ASN A 194 -9.73 -15.12 3.14
N LEU A 195 -9.50 -14.07 3.92
CA LEU A 195 -9.90 -13.98 5.32
C LEU A 195 -10.94 -12.87 5.49
N LEU A 196 -11.92 -13.12 6.36
CA LEU A 196 -12.78 -12.08 6.94
C LEU A 196 -12.44 -11.99 8.42
N VAL A 197 -12.05 -10.79 8.85
CA VAL A 197 -11.55 -10.53 10.19
C VAL A 197 -12.42 -9.50 10.87
N ARG A 198 -12.85 -9.79 12.10
CA ARG A 198 -13.59 -8.86 12.97
C ARG A 198 -12.73 -8.42 14.13
N VAL A 199 -12.66 -7.13 14.38
CA VAL A 199 -12.02 -6.53 15.56
C VAL A 199 -12.89 -6.83 16.78
N THR A 200 -12.26 -7.39 17.82
CA THR A 200 -12.89 -7.68 19.11
C THR A 200 -12.22 -6.94 20.25
N ASP A 201 -11.08 -6.28 20.00
CA ASP A 201 -10.37 -5.47 20.98
C ASP A 201 -11.06 -4.13 21.21
N GLU A 202 -11.53 -3.91 22.43
CA GLU A 202 -12.25 -2.69 22.82
C GLU A 202 -11.36 -1.43 22.67
N ARG A 203 -10.05 -1.54 22.87
CA ARG A 203 -9.11 -0.41 22.73
C ARG A 203 -9.03 0.04 21.28
N LEU A 204 -8.90 -0.92 20.34
CA LEU A 204 -8.86 -0.62 18.92
C LEU A 204 -10.19 -0.01 18.43
N LEU A 205 -11.31 -0.56 18.88
CA LEU A 205 -12.64 -0.01 18.57
C LEU A 205 -12.84 1.39 19.17
N ALA A 206 -12.38 1.63 20.38
CA ALA A 206 -12.49 2.93 21.02
C ALA A 206 -11.62 3.99 20.31
N GLU A 207 -10.39 3.66 19.95
CA GLU A 207 -9.41 4.59 19.39
C GLU A 207 -9.60 4.81 17.88
N ALA A 208 -9.71 3.73 17.11
CA ALA A 208 -9.76 3.79 15.64
C ALA A 208 -11.16 3.51 15.05
N GLY A 209 -12.10 2.99 15.85
CA GLY A 209 -13.41 2.56 15.35
C GLY A 209 -13.39 1.21 14.64
N GLY A 210 -12.22 0.60 14.49
CA GLY A 210 -11.99 -0.65 13.79
C GLY A 210 -10.74 -0.61 12.93
N ILE A 211 -10.78 -1.25 11.78
CA ILE A 211 -9.71 -1.22 10.78
C ILE A 211 -9.82 0.09 10.00
N VAL A 212 -8.71 0.81 9.86
CA VAL A 212 -8.64 2.10 9.17
C VAL A 212 -7.56 2.09 8.09
N GLN A 213 -7.59 3.06 7.18
CA GLN A 213 -6.56 3.22 6.15
C GLN A 213 -5.19 3.42 6.81
N GLY A 214 -4.18 2.79 6.25
CA GLY A 214 -2.83 2.68 6.83
C GLY A 214 -2.59 1.37 7.60
N MET A 215 -3.64 0.64 8.01
CA MET A 215 -3.51 -0.69 8.62
C MET A 215 -3.36 -1.83 7.59
N SER A 216 -3.50 -1.56 6.31
CA SER A 216 -3.22 -2.53 5.25
C SER A 216 -1.80 -3.08 5.41
N GLY A 217 -1.66 -4.41 5.39
CA GLY A 217 -0.42 -5.12 5.70
C GLY A 217 -0.26 -5.50 7.18
N SER A 218 -1.12 -5.04 8.10
CA SER A 218 -1.03 -5.44 9.52
C SER A 218 -1.02 -6.97 9.64
N PRO A 219 0.05 -7.57 10.22
CA PRO A 219 0.15 -9.03 10.36
C PRO A 219 -1.01 -9.59 11.17
N ILE A 220 -1.59 -10.70 10.71
CA ILE A 220 -2.60 -11.48 11.42
C ILE A 220 -1.90 -12.71 12.01
N LEU A 221 -1.99 -12.86 13.33
CA LEU A 221 -1.34 -13.90 14.10
C LEU A 221 -2.38 -14.84 14.68
N GLN A 222 -2.14 -16.14 14.57
CA GLN A 222 -2.97 -17.18 15.18
C GLN A 222 -2.08 -18.33 15.64
N ASN A 223 -2.29 -18.81 16.86
CA ASN A 223 -1.57 -19.96 17.42
C ASN A 223 -0.02 -19.85 17.33
N GLY A 224 0.52 -18.62 17.51
CA GLY A 224 1.97 -18.37 17.45
C GLY A 224 2.55 -18.37 16.01
N ARG A 225 1.71 -18.27 14.99
CA ARG A 225 2.11 -18.25 13.58
C ARG A 225 1.59 -17.00 12.88
N LEU A 226 2.33 -16.53 11.87
CA LEU A 226 1.85 -15.54 10.92
C LEU A 226 0.92 -16.23 9.91
N VAL A 227 -0.37 -15.90 9.96
CA VAL A 227 -1.39 -16.54 9.13
C VAL A 227 -1.83 -15.67 7.95
N GLY A 228 -1.67 -14.35 8.05
CA GLY A 228 -2.10 -13.43 6.99
C GLY A 228 -1.75 -11.99 7.27
N ALA A 229 -2.29 -11.12 6.45
CA ALA A 229 -2.23 -9.67 6.61
C ALA A 229 -3.61 -9.06 6.33
N VAL A 230 -3.93 -7.98 7.03
CA VAL A 230 -5.11 -7.16 6.76
C VAL A 230 -4.94 -6.49 5.39
N THR A 231 -5.98 -6.49 4.57
CA THR A 231 -5.96 -5.87 3.24
C THR A 231 -6.88 -4.66 3.16
N HIS A 232 -8.18 -4.88 3.27
CA HIS A 232 -9.19 -3.83 3.08
C HIS A 232 -10.16 -3.78 4.24
N VAL A 233 -10.58 -2.58 4.62
CA VAL A 233 -11.67 -2.35 5.56
C VAL A 233 -13.02 -2.46 4.85
N LEU A 234 -14.04 -2.94 5.54
CA LEU A 234 -15.42 -2.82 5.08
C LEU A 234 -15.95 -1.43 5.45
N ILE A 235 -16.15 -0.57 4.45
CA ILE A 235 -16.55 0.83 4.66
C ILE A 235 -17.82 0.96 5.51
N ASN A 236 -18.79 0.07 5.32
CA ASN A 236 -20.05 0.10 6.06
C ASN A 236 -19.99 -0.57 7.45
N ASP A 237 -18.92 -1.31 7.74
CA ASP A 237 -18.64 -1.94 9.03
C ASP A 237 -17.13 -1.92 9.31
N PRO A 238 -16.58 -0.79 9.79
CA PRO A 238 -15.13 -0.67 10.06
C PRO A 238 -14.61 -1.68 11.08
N GLY A 239 -15.48 -2.27 11.89
CA GLY A 239 -15.14 -3.38 12.78
C GLY A 239 -14.72 -4.64 12.03
N CYS A 240 -14.96 -4.71 10.70
CA CYS A 240 -14.60 -5.83 9.85
C CYS A 240 -13.64 -5.42 8.73
N GLY A 241 -12.79 -6.35 8.33
CA GLY A 241 -11.92 -6.20 7.18
C GLY A 241 -11.59 -7.54 6.54
N TYR A 242 -11.04 -7.46 5.36
CA TYR A 242 -10.51 -8.61 4.64
C TYR A 242 -9.04 -8.82 4.95
N GLY A 243 -8.54 -10.00 4.60
CA GLY A 243 -7.13 -10.34 4.69
C GLY A 243 -6.71 -11.37 3.63
N ILE A 244 -5.42 -11.35 3.36
CA ILE A 244 -4.70 -12.28 2.48
C ILE A 244 -3.93 -13.30 3.32
N PHE A 245 -3.68 -14.50 2.81
CA PHE A 245 -2.80 -15.47 3.46
C PHE A 245 -1.34 -15.01 3.44
N ALA A 246 -0.65 -15.20 4.55
CA ALA A 246 0.78 -14.91 4.64
C ALA A 246 1.62 -15.80 3.71
N ALA A 247 1.21 -17.05 3.50
CA ALA A 247 1.88 -17.97 2.56
C ALA A 247 1.89 -17.41 1.13
N THR A 248 0.79 -16.81 0.66
CA THR A 248 0.72 -16.15 -0.65
C THR A 248 1.70 -14.98 -0.74
N MET A 249 1.77 -14.15 0.31
CA MET A 249 2.71 -13.03 0.35
C MET A 249 4.18 -13.51 0.40
N LEU A 250 4.45 -14.61 1.09
CA LEU A 250 5.80 -15.18 1.18
C LEU A 250 6.28 -15.68 -0.19
N GLU A 251 5.45 -16.43 -0.92
CA GLU A 251 5.76 -16.88 -2.28
C GLU A 251 6.09 -15.72 -3.22
N LYS A 252 5.33 -14.63 -3.11
CA LYS A 252 5.56 -13.42 -3.92
C LYS A 252 6.82 -12.66 -3.51
N ALA A 253 7.11 -12.58 -2.21
CA ALA A 253 8.34 -11.97 -1.71
C ALA A 253 9.58 -12.74 -2.20
N ASP A 254 9.52 -14.07 -2.19
CA ASP A 254 10.59 -14.94 -2.71
C ASP A 254 10.80 -14.74 -4.22
N ALA A 255 9.73 -14.62 -5.00
CA ALA A 255 9.79 -14.34 -6.43
C ALA A 255 10.34 -12.96 -6.77
N ALA A 256 10.12 -11.96 -5.92
CA ALA A 256 10.62 -10.60 -6.11
C ALA A 256 12.11 -10.43 -5.74
N ALA A 257 12.71 -11.43 -5.10
CA ALA A 257 14.12 -11.43 -4.69
C ALA A 257 15.08 -11.92 -5.79
N GLY A 258 14.58 -12.69 -6.76
CA GLY A 258 15.35 -13.24 -7.91
C GLY A 258 15.31 -12.34 -9.10
#